data_9358ec7cb5ce26b9e9667541b901b7e7
#
_entry.id   9358ec7cb5ce26b9e9667541b901b7e7
#
_cell.length_a   1.000
_cell.length_b   1.000
_cell.length_c   1.000
_cell.angle_alpha   90.00
_cell.angle_beta   90.00
_cell.angle_gamma   90.00
#
_symmetry.space_group_name_H-M   'P 1'
#
loop_
_entity.id
_entity.type
_entity.pdbx_description
1 polymer ?
#
loop_
_entity_poly.entity_id
_entity_poly.type
_entity_poly.pdbx_seq_one_letter_code
_entity_poly.pdbx_strand_id
1 'polypeptide(L)'
;IVGTDVSKEAADVILTDDNFATIVSSVEEGRRIYDNILKAIQFLLSSNVGEVITLFVAILITPLLGNLFGIDINLIVPLLPIHILWINLVTDSLPALALAVDPPQKDVMDRKPNKNKSVFTKGMIWRIVYQGILIGVITIVAFIVGLATPDENLPVIEELTNEEIKVEIGQTMAFCVLAFSQLVHVFNVRDNKTSIFKTGIFSNKQLILAVLASAALMLGILLIPALRHVFSIPVLPVGNILEIVVLSLMPLIVVELFKLIKINTSKSEKL
;
A
#
# COMPACT_ATOMS: atom_id res chain seq x y z
N ILE A 1 -20.40 11.95 -38.07
CA ILE A 1 -20.10 12.90 -39.18
C ILE A 1 -21.39 13.20 -39.93
N VAL A 2 -22.23 12.18 -40.16
CA VAL A 2 -23.45 12.28 -40.98
C VAL A 2 -24.67 12.84 -40.23
N GLY A 3 -24.66 12.92 -38.90
CA GLY A 3 -25.76 13.42 -38.10
C GLY A 3 -25.99 14.94 -38.26
N THR A 4 -27.27 15.38 -38.29
CA THR A 4 -27.62 16.80 -38.24
C THR A 4 -27.25 17.40 -36.90
N ASP A 5 -27.11 18.73 -36.83
CA ASP A 5 -26.73 19.40 -35.58
C ASP A 5 -27.78 19.17 -34.49
N VAL A 6 -29.08 19.12 -34.85
CA VAL A 6 -30.16 18.77 -33.94
C VAL A 6 -30.02 17.35 -33.38
N SER A 7 -29.60 16.38 -34.22
CA SER A 7 -29.36 15.00 -33.76
C SER A 7 -28.18 14.92 -32.84
N LYS A 8 -27.14 15.72 -33.09
CA LYS A 8 -25.94 15.79 -32.22
C LYS A 8 -26.26 16.42 -30.86
N GLU A 9 -27.05 17.48 -30.85
CA GLU A 9 -27.50 18.13 -29.59
C GLU A 9 -28.42 17.23 -28.73
N ALA A 10 -29.19 16.35 -29.36
CA ALA A 10 -30.07 15.43 -28.65
C ALA A 10 -29.37 14.12 -28.21
N ALA A 11 -28.16 13.86 -28.65
CA ALA A 11 -27.46 12.60 -28.38
C ALA A 11 -26.57 12.71 -27.12
N ASP A 12 -26.62 11.71 -26.23
CA ASP A 12 -25.71 11.60 -25.08
C ASP A 12 -24.27 11.25 -25.51
N VAL A 13 -24.10 10.61 -26.67
CA VAL A 13 -22.80 10.22 -27.23
C VAL A 13 -22.79 10.46 -28.73
N ILE A 14 -21.73 11.07 -29.23
CA ILE A 14 -21.52 11.33 -30.66
C ILE A 14 -20.29 10.55 -31.13
N LEU A 15 -20.48 9.72 -32.18
CA LEU A 15 -19.37 9.00 -32.84
C LEU A 15 -18.71 9.92 -33.87
N THR A 16 -17.41 10.21 -33.69
CA THR A 16 -16.67 11.07 -34.61
C THR A 16 -16.19 10.31 -35.87
N ASP A 17 -16.15 8.98 -35.81
CA ASP A 17 -15.73 8.07 -36.90
C ASP A 17 -16.90 7.33 -37.55
N ASP A 18 -18.14 7.59 -37.12
CA ASP A 18 -19.37 6.91 -37.55
C ASP A 18 -19.29 5.36 -37.51
N ASN A 19 -18.39 4.84 -36.67
CA ASN A 19 -18.13 3.40 -36.55
C ASN A 19 -18.77 2.85 -35.26
N PHE A 20 -19.73 1.95 -35.38
CA PHE A 20 -20.40 1.32 -34.25
C PHE A 20 -19.43 0.48 -33.37
N ALA A 21 -18.34 -0.08 -33.95
CA ALA A 21 -17.33 -0.81 -33.20
C ALA A 21 -16.64 0.06 -32.13
N THR A 22 -16.57 1.36 -32.34
CA THR A 22 -16.01 2.33 -31.39
C THR A 22 -16.83 2.41 -30.09
N ILE A 23 -18.13 2.12 -30.12
CA ILE A 23 -18.96 2.02 -28.91
C ILE A 23 -18.48 0.88 -28.04
N VAL A 24 -18.19 -0.28 -28.64
CA VAL A 24 -17.71 -1.46 -27.90
C VAL A 24 -16.37 -1.16 -27.23
N SER A 25 -15.43 -0.56 -27.95
CA SER A 25 -14.14 -0.14 -27.42
C SER A 25 -14.26 0.90 -26.31
N SER A 26 -15.21 1.85 -26.46
CA SER A 26 -15.49 2.87 -25.43
C SER A 26 -16.05 2.24 -24.16
N VAL A 27 -16.92 1.23 -24.28
CA VAL A 27 -17.45 0.49 -23.12
C VAL A 27 -16.33 -0.29 -22.41
N GLU A 28 -15.45 -0.94 -23.17
CA GLU A 28 -14.29 -1.65 -22.64
C GLU A 28 -13.38 -0.70 -21.86
N GLU A 29 -13.05 0.43 -22.46
CA GLU A 29 -12.18 1.44 -21.84
C GLU A 29 -12.83 2.05 -20.61
N GLY A 30 -14.13 2.39 -20.65
CA GLY A 30 -14.85 2.89 -19.49
C GLY A 30 -14.87 1.90 -18.32
N ARG A 31 -15.05 0.61 -18.59
CA ARG A 31 -14.96 -0.45 -17.57
C ARG A 31 -13.55 -0.58 -17.00
N ARG A 32 -12.51 -0.48 -17.83
CA ARG A 32 -11.12 -0.47 -17.42
C ARG A 32 -10.82 0.69 -16.47
N ILE A 33 -11.20 1.91 -16.86
CA ILE A 33 -11.00 3.11 -16.06
C ILE A 33 -11.70 2.97 -14.71
N TYR A 34 -12.96 2.52 -14.69
CA TYR A 34 -13.71 2.31 -13.47
C TYR A 34 -13.02 1.29 -12.53
N ASP A 35 -12.61 0.14 -13.06
CA ASP A 35 -11.88 -0.86 -12.28
C ASP A 35 -10.57 -0.31 -11.70
N ASN A 36 -9.84 0.48 -12.48
CA ASN A 36 -8.57 1.07 -12.05
C ASN A 36 -8.76 2.13 -10.96
N ILE A 37 -9.82 2.94 -11.05
CA ILE A 37 -10.21 3.87 -9.97
C ILE A 37 -10.49 3.08 -8.69
N LEU A 38 -11.24 1.97 -8.77
CA LEU A 38 -11.52 1.13 -7.60
C LEU A 38 -10.26 0.53 -6.99
N LYS A 39 -9.29 0.12 -7.81
CA LYS A 39 -7.98 -0.37 -7.32
C LYS A 39 -7.22 0.74 -6.59
N ALA A 40 -7.12 1.94 -7.17
CA ALA A 40 -6.44 3.06 -6.55
C ALA A 40 -7.09 3.46 -5.21
N ILE A 41 -8.44 3.53 -5.17
CA ILE A 41 -9.18 3.79 -3.93
C ILE A 41 -8.92 2.69 -2.88
N GLN A 42 -8.97 1.42 -3.27
CA GLN A 42 -8.69 0.31 -2.34
C GLN A 42 -7.28 0.40 -1.79
N PHE A 43 -6.28 0.67 -2.65
CA PHE A 43 -4.89 0.82 -2.26
C PHE A 43 -4.72 1.95 -1.23
N LEU A 44 -5.11 3.18 -1.58
CA LEU A 44 -4.95 4.35 -0.71
C LEU A 44 -5.70 4.20 0.61
N LEU A 45 -6.93 3.71 0.60
CA LEU A 45 -7.70 3.55 1.82
C LEU A 45 -7.15 2.44 2.72
N SER A 46 -6.66 1.32 2.16
CA SER A 46 -6.05 0.27 2.98
C SER A 46 -4.73 0.73 3.60
N SER A 47 -3.92 1.51 2.88
CA SER A 47 -2.71 2.15 3.40
C SER A 47 -3.04 3.08 4.57
N ASN A 48 -3.96 4.02 4.37
CA ASN A 48 -4.37 4.99 5.40
C ASN A 48 -5.00 4.32 6.64
N VAL A 49 -5.79 3.26 6.45
CA VAL A 49 -6.30 2.45 7.59
C VAL A 49 -5.15 1.83 8.35
N GLY A 50 -4.10 1.34 7.67
CA GLY A 50 -2.89 0.82 8.30
C GLY A 50 -2.17 1.87 9.16
N GLU A 51 -2.00 3.08 8.63
CA GLU A 51 -1.41 4.22 9.36
C GLU A 51 -2.21 4.58 10.62
N VAL A 52 -3.53 4.74 10.46
CA VAL A 52 -4.41 5.08 11.59
C VAL A 52 -4.37 3.99 12.67
N ILE A 53 -4.40 2.72 12.28
CA ILE A 53 -4.30 1.60 13.23
C ILE A 53 -2.94 1.60 13.93
N THR A 54 -1.86 1.83 13.20
CA THR A 54 -0.51 1.92 13.76
C THR A 54 -0.45 2.97 14.86
N LEU A 55 -0.90 4.19 14.57
CA LEU A 55 -0.88 5.28 15.54
C LEU A 55 -1.80 5.02 16.72
N PHE A 56 -3.04 4.60 16.45
CA PHE A 56 -4.04 4.38 17.49
C PHE A 56 -3.64 3.26 18.45
N VAL A 57 -3.23 2.11 17.91
CA VAL A 57 -2.84 0.97 18.75
C VAL A 57 -1.54 1.26 19.49
N ALA A 58 -0.56 1.91 18.85
CA ALA A 58 0.68 2.27 19.53
C ALA A 58 0.45 3.19 20.75
N ILE A 59 -0.44 4.18 20.64
CA ILE A 59 -0.82 5.03 21.78
C ILE A 59 -1.43 4.19 22.91
N LEU A 60 -2.29 3.21 22.59
CA LEU A 60 -2.91 2.38 23.59
C LEU A 60 -1.92 1.46 24.32
N ILE A 61 -0.90 0.96 23.63
CA ILE A 61 0.09 0.05 24.19
C ILE A 61 1.32 0.76 24.75
N THR A 62 1.47 2.08 24.57
CA THR A 62 2.59 2.88 25.10
C THR A 62 2.91 2.61 26.58
N PRO A 63 1.93 2.58 27.51
CA PRO A 63 2.24 2.29 28.92
C PRO A 63 2.82 0.88 29.13
N LEU A 64 2.36 -0.09 28.35
CA LEU A 64 2.87 -1.47 28.37
C LEU A 64 4.31 -1.53 27.85
N LEU A 65 4.59 -0.82 26.72
CA LEU A 65 5.92 -0.78 26.13
C LEU A 65 6.92 -0.07 27.05
N GLY A 66 6.53 1.05 27.65
CA GLY A 66 7.36 1.75 28.64
C GLY A 66 7.78 0.86 29.80
N ASN A 67 6.83 0.11 30.38
CA ASN A 67 7.12 -0.85 31.43
C ASN A 67 7.99 -2.02 30.97
N LEU A 68 7.74 -2.54 29.76
CA LEU A 68 8.44 -3.72 29.24
C LEU A 68 9.90 -3.43 28.88
N PHE A 69 10.17 -2.28 28.28
CA PHE A 69 11.49 -1.90 27.80
C PHE A 69 12.24 -0.93 28.71
N GLY A 70 11.59 -0.44 29.78
CA GLY A 70 12.17 0.54 30.68
C GLY A 70 12.37 1.92 30.04
N ILE A 71 11.52 2.30 29.08
CA ILE A 71 11.60 3.56 28.32
C ILE A 71 10.56 4.54 28.84
N ASP A 72 10.91 5.82 28.93
CA ASP A 72 9.95 6.87 29.29
C ASP A 72 8.80 6.87 28.25
N ILE A 73 7.56 6.78 28.77
CA ILE A 73 6.34 6.76 27.96
C ILE A 73 6.19 7.99 27.06
N ASN A 74 6.76 9.12 27.46
CA ASN A 74 6.72 10.36 26.68
C ASN A 74 7.60 10.31 25.42
N LEU A 75 8.57 9.42 25.37
CA LEU A 75 9.44 9.21 24.22
C LEU A 75 8.80 8.27 23.18
N ILE A 76 7.87 7.40 23.61
CA ILE A 76 7.31 6.33 22.77
C ILE A 76 6.30 6.89 21.76
N VAL A 77 6.76 7.18 20.56
CA VAL A 77 5.96 7.60 19.40
C VAL A 77 6.36 6.74 18.20
N PRO A 78 5.45 5.97 17.59
CA PRO A 78 5.81 5.01 16.53
C PRO A 78 6.18 5.65 15.21
N LEU A 79 5.60 6.79 14.86
CA LEU A 79 5.80 7.50 13.61
C LEU A 79 5.77 9.00 13.85
N LEU A 80 6.75 9.70 13.30
CA LEU A 80 6.77 11.17 13.31
C LEU A 80 5.83 11.72 12.22
N PRO A 81 5.30 12.95 12.37
CA PRO A 81 4.45 13.57 11.35
C PRO A 81 5.10 13.64 9.97
N ILE A 82 6.42 13.86 9.91
CA ILE A 82 7.18 13.88 8.65
C ILE A 82 7.20 12.53 7.95
N HIS A 83 7.21 11.40 8.70
CA HIS A 83 7.14 10.05 8.15
C HIS A 83 5.80 9.83 7.43
N ILE A 84 4.69 10.19 8.08
CA ILE A 84 3.34 10.05 7.53
C ILE A 84 3.16 10.93 6.29
N LEU A 85 3.63 12.19 6.38
CA LEU A 85 3.57 13.12 5.25
C LEU A 85 4.33 12.56 4.03
N TRP A 86 5.53 12.01 4.26
CA TRP A 86 6.33 11.42 3.19
C TRP A 86 5.64 10.22 2.55
N ILE A 87 5.11 9.32 3.36
CA ILE A 87 4.42 8.13 2.87
C ILE A 87 3.24 8.52 1.99
N ASN A 88 2.34 9.35 2.49
CA ASN A 88 1.14 9.75 1.77
C ASN A 88 1.42 10.57 0.50
N LEU A 89 2.43 11.44 0.53
CA LEU A 89 2.71 12.33 -0.59
C LEU A 89 3.62 11.67 -1.64
N VAL A 90 4.61 10.89 -1.23
CA VAL A 90 5.63 10.35 -2.14
C VAL A 90 5.44 8.87 -2.39
N THR A 91 5.36 8.07 -1.32
CA THR A 91 5.36 6.61 -1.45
C THR A 91 4.07 6.09 -2.05
N ASP A 92 2.91 6.63 -1.66
CA ASP A 92 1.60 6.15 -2.10
C ASP A 92 1.14 6.78 -3.41
N SER A 93 1.49 8.04 -3.69
CA SER A 93 0.97 8.77 -4.85
C SER A 93 1.43 8.17 -6.17
N LEU A 94 2.70 7.81 -6.32
CA LEU A 94 3.23 7.26 -7.58
C LEU A 94 2.62 5.90 -7.93
N PRO A 95 2.53 4.91 -7.01
CA PRO A 95 1.84 3.65 -7.27
C PRO A 95 0.33 3.82 -7.54
N ALA A 96 -0.35 4.74 -6.83
CA ALA A 96 -1.76 5.01 -7.07
C ALA A 96 -2.02 5.54 -8.48
N LEU A 97 -1.18 6.46 -8.97
CA LEU A 97 -1.24 6.96 -10.36
C LEU A 97 -0.96 5.85 -11.37
N ALA A 98 -0.02 4.96 -11.08
CA ALA A 98 0.30 3.84 -11.96
C ALA A 98 -0.82 2.78 -12.01
N LEU A 99 -1.61 2.63 -10.94
CA LEU A 99 -2.81 1.80 -10.94
C LEU A 99 -3.91 2.37 -11.86
N ALA A 100 -4.01 3.70 -11.98
CA ALA A 100 -5.01 4.35 -12.84
C ALA A 100 -4.85 3.97 -14.33
N VAL A 101 -3.66 3.56 -14.74
CA VAL A 101 -3.33 3.15 -16.12
C VAL A 101 -3.07 1.65 -16.26
N ASP A 102 -3.48 0.84 -15.26
CA ASP A 102 -3.32 -0.62 -15.29
C ASP A 102 -4.03 -1.23 -16.52
N PRO A 103 -3.44 -2.24 -17.19
CA PRO A 103 -4.09 -2.94 -18.30
C PRO A 103 -5.45 -3.53 -17.92
N PRO A 104 -6.39 -3.68 -18.87
CA PRO A 104 -7.69 -4.27 -18.60
C PRO A 104 -7.55 -5.73 -18.16
N GLN A 105 -8.44 -6.16 -17.26
CA GLN A 105 -8.56 -7.58 -16.92
C GLN A 105 -9.16 -8.35 -18.09
N LYS A 106 -8.73 -9.61 -18.30
CA LYS A 106 -9.16 -10.45 -19.43
C LYS A 106 -10.68 -10.65 -19.53
N ASP A 107 -11.39 -10.55 -18.39
CA ASP A 107 -12.84 -10.74 -18.27
C ASP A 107 -13.65 -9.44 -18.32
N VAL A 108 -13.04 -8.31 -18.69
CA VAL A 108 -13.67 -6.98 -18.56
C VAL A 108 -14.97 -6.87 -19.37
N MET A 109 -15.02 -7.48 -20.55
CA MET A 109 -16.21 -7.46 -21.42
C MET A 109 -17.20 -8.61 -21.14
N ASP A 110 -16.77 -9.70 -20.50
CA ASP A 110 -17.61 -10.87 -20.18
C ASP A 110 -18.52 -10.62 -18.97
N ARG A 111 -18.23 -9.58 -18.19
CA ARG A 111 -18.97 -9.22 -16.97
C ARG A 111 -20.29 -8.54 -17.30
N LYS A 112 -21.35 -8.90 -16.56
CA LYS A 112 -22.64 -8.17 -16.62
C LYS A 112 -22.46 -6.71 -16.22
N PRO A 113 -23.26 -5.79 -16.77
CA PRO A 113 -23.24 -4.39 -16.35
C PRO A 113 -23.45 -4.24 -14.84
N ASN A 114 -22.65 -3.39 -14.20
CA ASN A 114 -22.77 -3.13 -12.78
C ASN A 114 -24.00 -2.25 -12.52
N LYS A 115 -25.01 -2.80 -11.86
CA LYS A 115 -26.22 -2.06 -11.47
C LYS A 115 -26.05 -1.30 -10.14
N ASN A 116 -24.98 -1.57 -9.40
CA ASN A 116 -24.72 -0.89 -8.13
C ASN A 116 -24.18 0.51 -8.39
N LYS A 117 -24.87 1.53 -7.91
CA LYS A 117 -24.44 2.93 -7.96
C LYS A 117 -23.33 3.25 -6.93
N SER A 118 -23.08 2.34 -5.97
CA SER A 118 -22.08 2.55 -4.93
C SER A 118 -20.71 2.07 -5.37
N VAL A 119 -19.72 2.92 -5.20
CA VAL A 119 -18.29 2.60 -5.34
C VAL A 119 -17.86 1.57 -4.29
N PHE A 120 -18.40 1.70 -3.08
CA PHE A 120 -18.07 0.82 -1.96
C PHE A 120 -18.99 -0.39 -1.89
N THR A 121 -18.49 -1.53 -2.36
CA THR A 121 -19.15 -2.81 -2.15
C THR A 121 -18.73 -3.41 -0.80
N LYS A 122 -19.58 -4.25 -0.19
CA LYS A 122 -19.24 -4.96 1.07
C LYS A 122 -17.91 -5.73 0.97
N GLY A 123 -17.65 -6.33 -0.18
CA GLY A 123 -16.40 -7.05 -0.43
C GLY A 123 -15.17 -6.13 -0.51
N MET A 124 -15.32 -4.92 -1.05
CA MET A 124 -14.24 -3.93 -1.12
C MET A 124 -13.93 -3.38 0.29
N ILE A 125 -14.97 -3.00 1.05
CA ILE A 125 -14.80 -2.52 2.43
C ILE A 125 -14.07 -3.57 3.28
N TRP A 126 -14.49 -4.83 3.19
CA TRP A 126 -13.81 -5.91 3.92
C TRP A 126 -12.34 -6.04 3.54
N ARG A 127 -12.00 -5.92 2.23
CA ARG A 127 -10.59 -5.94 1.80
C ARG A 127 -9.80 -4.77 2.35
N ILE A 128 -10.34 -3.56 2.27
CA ILE A 128 -9.69 -2.35 2.83
C ILE A 128 -9.39 -2.55 4.31
N VAL A 129 -10.38 -3.02 5.08
CA VAL A 129 -10.23 -3.18 6.53
C VAL A 129 -9.19 -4.25 6.88
N TYR A 130 -9.31 -5.48 6.34
CA TYR A 130 -8.36 -6.54 6.73
C TYR A 130 -6.94 -6.27 6.23
N GLN A 131 -6.79 -5.66 5.05
CA GLN A 131 -5.48 -5.29 4.51
C GLN A 131 -4.85 -4.15 5.32
N GLY A 132 -5.64 -3.15 5.69
CA GLY A 132 -5.18 -2.08 6.57
C GLY A 132 -4.79 -2.59 7.96
N ILE A 133 -5.61 -3.46 8.57
CA ILE A 133 -5.24 -4.11 9.85
C ILE A 133 -3.93 -4.88 9.72
N LEU A 134 -3.75 -5.64 8.64
CA LEU A 134 -2.53 -6.39 8.40
C LEU A 134 -1.30 -5.48 8.32
N ILE A 135 -1.37 -4.41 7.53
CA ILE A 135 -0.28 -3.42 7.41
C ILE A 135 0.00 -2.77 8.76
N GLY A 136 -1.04 -2.32 9.47
CA GLY A 136 -0.88 -1.68 10.77
C GLY A 136 -0.25 -2.60 11.82
N VAL A 137 -0.67 -3.85 11.90
CA VAL A 137 -0.10 -4.85 12.84
C VAL A 137 1.37 -5.11 12.53
N ILE A 138 1.72 -5.30 11.25
CA ILE A 138 3.12 -5.53 10.85
C ILE A 138 4.00 -4.32 11.18
N THR A 139 3.48 -3.11 11.00
CA THR A 139 4.18 -1.87 11.33
C THR A 139 4.40 -1.73 12.84
N ILE A 140 3.40 -2.08 13.66
CA ILE A 140 3.55 -2.09 15.13
C ILE A 140 4.57 -3.14 15.56
N VAL A 141 4.56 -4.33 14.96
CA VAL A 141 5.57 -5.35 15.23
C VAL A 141 6.97 -4.83 14.90
N ALA A 142 7.14 -4.14 13.76
CA ALA A 142 8.42 -3.53 13.39
C ALA A 142 8.87 -2.49 14.43
N PHE A 143 7.96 -1.65 14.92
CA PHE A 143 8.25 -0.70 15.98
C PHE A 143 8.74 -1.40 17.26
N ILE A 144 8.02 -2.43 17.71
CA ILE A 144 8.36 -3.19 18.93
C ILE A 144 9.72 -3.91 18.77
N VAL A 145 9.99 -4.49 17.60
CA VAL A 145 11.27 -5.13 17.32
C VAL A 145 12.42 -4.12 17.38
N GLY A 146 12.21 -2.90 16.86
CA GLY A 146 13.18 -1.82 16.98
C GLY A 146 13.46 -1.39 18.42
N LEU A 147 12.42 -1.29 19.26
CA LEU A 147 12.58 -1.01 20.70
C LEU A 147 13.34 -2.12 21.43
N ALA A 148 13.23 -3.35 20.95
CA ALA A 148 13.89 -4.54 21.53
C ALA A 148 15.36 -4.69 21.07
N THR A 149 15.89 -3.77 20.28
CA THR A 149 17.32 -3.85 19.83
C THR A 149 18.25 -3.90 21.04
N PRO A 150 19.16 -4.90 21.14
CA PRO A 150 20.09 -5.03 22.25
C PRO A 150 21.04 -3.83 22.37
N ASP A 151 21.38 -3.41 23.59
CA ASP A 151 22.24 -2.24 23.84
C ASP A 151 23.61 -2.36 23.17
N GLU A 152 24.15 -3.57 23.07
CA GLU A 152 25.42 -3.85 22.41
C GLU A 152 25.43 -3.58 20.89
N ASN A 153 24.25 -3.53 20.29
CA ASN A 153 24.05 -3.28 18.86
C ASN A 153 23.62 -1.85 18.54
N LEU A 154 23.46 -0.99 19.57
CA LEU A 154 23.05 0.40 19.35
C LEU A 154 24.19 1.20 18.72
N PRO A 155 23.86 2.10 17.76
CA PRO A 155 24.85 3.07 17.27
C PRO A 155 25.22 4.06 18.38
N VAL A 156 26.48 4.45 18.42
CA VAL A 156 26.95 5.48 19.36
C VAL A 156 26.55 6.86 18.82
N ILE A 157 25.66 7.55 19.54
CA ILE A 157 25.23 8.92 19.25
C ILE A 157 25.44 9.71 20.53
N GLU A 158 26.44 10.63 20.53
CA GLU A 158 26.89 11.33 21.74
C GLU A 158 25.82 12.18 22.43
N GLU A 159 24.82 12.61 21.66
CA GLU A 159 23.74 13.51 22.14
C GLU A 159 22.49 12.78 22.66
N LEU A 160 22.40 11.46 22.49
CA LEU A 160 21.20 10.67 22.80
C LEU A 160 21.47 9.59 23.86
N THR A 161 20.48 9.35 24.69
CA THR A 161 20.45 8.20 25.60
C THR A 161 20.12 6.90 24.86
N ASN A 162 20.47 5.74 25.42
CA ASN A 162 20.12 4.44 24.84
C ASN A 162 18.62 4.27 24.62
N GLU A 163 17.79 4.85 25.49
CA GLU A 163 16.33 4.81 25.35
C GLU A 163 15.88 5.59 24.10
N GLU A 164 16.39 6.81 23.91
CA GLU A 164 16.09 7.65 22.74
C GLU A 164 16.54 6.95 21.45
N ILE A 165 17.74 6.37 21.45
CA ILE A 165 18.26 5.62 20.28
C ILE A 165 17.36 4.43 19.94
N LYS A 166 16.88 3.65 20.92
CA LYS A 166 15.94 2.55 20.70
C LYS A 166 14.61 3.03 20.11
N VAL A 167 14.10 4.16 20.60
CA VAL A 167 12.88 4.76 20.06
C VAL A 167 13.08 5.21 18.61
N GLU A 168 14.18 5.88 18.29
CA GLU A 168 14.50 6.29 16.91
C GLU A 168 14.67 5.07 15.98
N ILE A 169 15.30 3.98 16.44
CA ILE A 169 15.39 2.72 15.69
C ILE A 169 13.97 2.16 15.45
N GLY A 170 13.14 2.10 16.49
CA GLY A 170 11.75 1.64 16.37
C GLY A 170 10.93 2.47 15.38
N GLN A 171 11.02 3.80 15.48
CA GLN A 171 10.37 4.73 14.54
C GLN A 171 10.85 4.49 13.09
N THR A 172 12.15 4.34 12.90
CA THR A 172 12.73 4.09 11.58
C THR A 172 12.28 2.76 11.01
N MET A 173 12.25 1.70 11.83
CA MET A 173 11.74 0.39 11.41
C MET A 173 10.26 0.45 11.05
N ALA A 174 9.44 1.10 11.87
CA ALA A 174 8.02 1.30 11.56
C ALA A 174 7.83 2.09 10.25
N PHE A 175 8.55 3.18 10.07
CA PHE A 175 8.51 3.99 8.85
C PHE A 175 8.91 3.20 7.61
N CYS A 176 10.03 2.48 7.66
CA CYS A 176 10.51 1.66 6.56
C CYS A 176 9.54 0.51 6.22
N VAL A 177 9.08 -0.23 7.24
CA VAL A 177 8.16 -1.35 7.04
C VAL A 177 6.83 -0.86 6.51
N LEU A 178 6.29 0.24 7.02
CA LEU A 178 5.05 0.84 6.50
C LEU A 178 5.20 1.23 5.03
N ALA A 179 6.24 1.99 4.68
CA ALA A 179 6.48 2.44 3.31
C ALA A 179 6.71 1.27 2.34
N PHE A 180 7.63 0.34 2.65
CA PHE A 180 7.93 -0.78 1.75
C PHE A 180 6.80 -1.81 1.68
N SER A 181 6.06 -2.05 2.77
CA SER A 181 4.90 -2.94 2.76
C SER A 181 3.79 -2.42 1.84
N GLN A 182 3.57 -1.11 1.78
CA GLN A 182 2.61 -0.48 0.86
C GLN A 182 3.08 -0.61 -0.60
N LEU A 183 4.38 -0.39 -0.88
CA LEU A 183 4.94 -0.61 -2.22
C LEU A 183 4.79 -2.06 -2.70
N VAL A 184 4.87 -3.02 -1.80
CA VAL A 184 4.62 -4.43 -2.11
C VAL A 184 3.12 -4.71 -2.20
N HIS A 185 2.31 -4.09 -1.33
CA HIS A 185 0.86 -4.27 -1.28
C HIS A 185 0.15 -3.78 -2.55
N VAL A 186 0.67 -2.78 -3.25
CA VAL A 186 0.06 -2.30 -4.51
C VAL A 186 -0.11 -3.43 -5.53
N PHE A 187 0.79 -4.40 -5.56
CA PHE A 187 0.67 -5.56 -6.43
C PHE A 187 -0.49 -6.49 -6.03
N ASN A 188 -0.81 -6.59 -4.73
CA ASN A 188 -1.96 -7.36 -4.25
C ASN A 188 -3.30 -6.81 -4.72
N VAL A 189 -3.39 -5.48 -4.84
CA VAL A 189 -4.63 -4.77 -5.18
C VAL A 189 -4.94 -4.84 -6.68
N ARG A 190 -3.95 -5.09 -7.54
CA ARG A 190 -4.13 -5.20 -8.99
C ARG A 190 -5.18 -6.24 -9.40
N ASP A 191 -5.19 -7.38 -8.73
CA ASP A 191 -6.19 -8.42 -8.96
C ASP A 191 -6.58 -9.07 -7.61
N ASN A 192 -7.84 -8.89 -7.23
CA ASN A 192 -8.36 -9.40 -5.96
C ASN A 192 -8.77 -10.89 -6.02
N LYS A 193 -8.77 -11.50 -7.21
CA LYS A 193 -9.23 -12.88 -7.44
C LYS A 193 -8.10 -13.81 -7.85
N THR A 194 -7.19 -13.30 -8.65
CA THR A 194 -6.11 -14.08 -9.25
C THR A 194 -4.80 -13.78 -8.54
N SER A 195 -3.96 -14.81 -8.36
CA SER A 195 -2.61 -14.61 -7.82
C SER A 195 -1.78 -13.71 -8.73
N ILE A 196 -0.97 -12.85 -8.11
CA ILE A 196 -0.06 -11.94 -8.81
C ILE A 196 0.89 -12.69 -9.76
N PHE A 197 1.29 -13.91 -9.41
CA PHE A 197 2.16 -14.74 -10.25
C PHE A 197 1.47 -15.19 -11.55
N LYS A 198 0.12 -15.29 -11.57
CA LYS A 198 -0.66 -15.60 -12.77
C LYS A 198 -1.02 -14.35 -13.57
N THR A 199 -1.28 -13.24 -12.90
CA THR A 199 -1.56 -11.96 -13.56
C THR A 199 -0.31 -11.40 -14.24
N GLY A 200 0.87 -11.75 -13.73
CA GLY A 200 2.17 -11.28 -14.21
C GLY A 200 2.59 -9.96 -13.54
N ILE A 201 3.65 -10.02 -12.75
CA ILE A 201 4.21 -8.85 -12.03
C ILE A 201 4.59 -7.77 -13.05
N PHE A 202 5.21 -8.17 -14.16
CA PHE A 202 5.77 -7.26 -15.18
C PHE A 202 4.76 -6.79 -16.24
N SER A 203 3.46 -7.10 -16.11
CA SER A 203 2.45 -6.71 -17.09
C SER A 203 2.16 -5.21 -17.12
N ASN A 204 2.38 -4.50 -16.00
CA ASN A 204 2.28 -3.04 -15.91
C ASN A 204 3.68 -2.43 -15.66
N LYS A 205 4.33 -1.98 -16.73
CA LYS A 205 5.67 -1.36 -16.66
C LYS A 205 5.65 -0.04 -15.89
N GLN A 206 4.55 0.73 -15.98
CA GLN A 206 4.40 2.00 -15.27
C GLN A 206 4.32 1.80 -13.77
N LEU A 207 3.63 0.74 -13.32
CA LEU A 207 3.58 0.39 -11.90
C LEU A 207 4.96 -0.02 -11.37
N ILE A 208 5.72 -0.80 -12.14
CA ILE A 208 7.08 -1.17 -11.75
C ILE A 208 7.97 0.06 -11.64
N LEU A 209 7.89 0.96 -12.63
CA LEU A 209 8.67 2.20 -12.59
C LEU A 209 8.28 3.06 -11.39
N ALA A 210 6.98 3.21 -11.09
CA ALA A 210 6.50 3.94 -9.94
C ALA A 210 7.00 3.35 -8.61
N VAL A 211 6.90 2.02 -8.44
CA VAL A 211 7.39 1.32 -7.25
C VAL A 211 8.90 1.45 -7.10
N LEU A 212 9.66 1.31 -8.19
CA LEU A 212 11.12 1.48 -8.15
C LEU A 212 11.51 2.93 -7.84
N ALA A 213 10.80 3.92 -8.41
CA ALA A 213 11.03 5.33 -8.10
C ALA A 213 10.73 5.64 -6.63
N SER A 214 9.59 5.21 -6.10
CA SER A 214 9.24 5.38 -4.68
C SER A 214 10.24 4.68 -3.76
N ALA A 215 10.66 3.46 -4.11
CA ALA A 215 11.67 2.72 -3.35
C ALA A 215 13.04 3.44 -3.39
N ALA A 216 13.46 3.96 -4.55
CA ALA A 216 14.70 4.70 -4.67
C ALA A 216 14.68 6.01 -3.86
N LEU A 217 13.56 6.73 -3.85
CA LEU A 217 13.38 7.91 -3.02
C LEU A 217 13.42 7.57 -1.52
N MET A 218 12.80 6.46 -1.12
CA MET A 218 12.86 5.97 0.25
C MET A 218 14.28 5.56 0.65
N LEU A 219 15.00 4.85 -0.21
CA LEU A 219 16.42 4.54 0.00
C LEU A 219 17.28 5.80 0.05
N GLY A 220 16.96 6.84 -0.72
CA GLY A 220 17.61 8.14 -0.66
C GLY A 220 17.55 8.74 0.75
N ILE A 221 16.39 8.68 1.43
CA ILE A 221 16.27 9.15 2.83
C ILE A 221 17.17 8.33 3.75
N LEU A 222 17.24 7.02 3.55
CA LEU A 222 18.01 6.12 4.42
C LEU A 222 19.52 6.26 4.22
N LEU A 223 19.98 6.62 3.03
CA LEU A 223 21.39 6.62 2.66
C LEU A 223 22.05 8.01 2.70
N ILE A 224 21.30 9.09 2.46
CA ILE A 224 21.84 10.46 2.43
C ILE A 224 21.84 11.05 3.84
N PRO A 225 23.02 11.36 4.44
CA PRO A 225 23.12 11.82 5.84
C PRO A 225 22.25 13.03 6.15
N ALA A 226 22.19 14.02 5.25
CA ALA A 226 21.39 15.22 5.43
C ALA A 226 19.89 14.91 5.51
N LEU A 227 19.38 13.97 4.72
CA LEU A 227 17.99 13.55 4.77
C LEU A 227 17.71 12.71 6.01
N ARG A 228 18.61 11.82 6.39
CA ARG A 228 18.49 11.05 7.63
C ARG A 228 18.29 11.93 8.86
N HIS A 229 19.05 13.01 8.96
CA HIS A 229 18.92 13.97 10.05
C HIS A 229 17.52 14.62 10.07
N VAL A 230 17.00 15.04 8.91
CA VAL A 230 15.65 15.65 8.80
C VAL A 230 14.55 14.69 9.23
N PHE A 231 14.71 13.38 8.96
CA PHE A 231 13.73 12.35 9.29
C PHE A 231 14.00 11.64 10.63
N SER A 232 15.00 12.08 11.41
CA SER A 232 15.42 11.45 12.68
C SER A 232 15.70 9.96 12.51
N ILE A 233 16.50 9.61 11.49
CA ILE A 233 16.83 8.23 11.16
C ILE A 233 18.25 7.91 11.61
N PRO A 234 18.45 7.04 12.62
CA PRO A 234 19.78 6.57 13.05
C PRO A 234 20.39 5.59 12.05
N VAL A 235 21.66 5.26 12.23
CA VAL A 235 22.27 4.13 11.50
C VAL A 235 21.68 2.85 12.03
N LEU A 236 20.97 2.11 11.17
CA LEU A 236 20.36 0.86 11.59
C LEU A 236 21.39 -0.26 11.67
N PRO A 237 21.37 -1.09 12.71
CA PRO A 237 22.07 -2.37 12.75
C PRO A 237 21.67 -3.28 11.59
N VAL A 238 22.59 -4.11 11.12
CA VAL A 238 22.33 -5.02 9.98
C VAL A 238 21.16 -5.98 10.25
N GLY A 239 21.00 -6.42 11.49
CA GLY A 239 19.86 -7.26 11.90
C GLY A 239 18.52 -6.58 11.64
N ASN A 240 18.38 -5.32 12.05
CA ASN A 240 17.13 -4.54 11.86
C ASN A 240 16.81 -4.31 10.37
N ILE A 241 17.84 -4.16 9.51
CA ILE A 241 17.63 -4.06 8.06
C ILE A 241 17.01 -5.36 7.50
N LEU A 242 17.51 -6.52 7.93
CA LEU A 242 16.97 -7.81 7.51
C LEU A 242 15.52 -7.99 7.97
N GLU A 243 15.20 -7.59 9.21
CA GLU A 243 13.86 -7.62 9.76
C GLU A 243 12.90 -6.72 8.99
N ILE A 244 13.33 -5.52 8.59
CA ILE A 244 12.56 -4.62 7.72
C ILE A 244 12.19 -5.31 6.41
N VAL A 245 13.16 -5.96 5.75
CA VAL A 245 12.91 -6.66 4.48
C VAL A 245 11.89 -7.79 4.66
N VAL A 246 12.06 -8.61 5.69
CA VAL A 246 11.15 -9.74 5.97
C VAL A 246 9.73 -9.23 6.27
N LEU A 247 9.60 -8.25 7.17
CA LEU A 247 8.29 -7.72 7.57
C LEU A 247 7.59 -7.00 6.42
N SER A 248 8.32 -6.27 5.58
CA SER A 248 7.75 -5.56 4.42
C SER A 248 7.16 -6.51 3.36
N LEU A 249 7.62 -7.75 3.26
CA LEU A 249 7.10 -8.76 2.34
C LEU A 249 5.85 -9.49 2.87
N MET A 250 5.57 -9.41 4.18
CA MET A 250 4.46 -10.13 4.81
C MET A 250 3.08 -9.82 4.20
N PRO A 251 2.72 -8.57 3.85
CA PRO A 251 1.42 -8.28 3.22
C PRO A 251 1.22 -9.03 1.90
N LEU A 252 2.27 -9.20 1.11
CA LEU A 252 2.21 -9.98 -0.12
C LEU A 252 1.93 -11.45 0.17
N ILE A 253 2.72 -12.04 1.08
CA ILE A 253 2.63 -13.46 1.42
C ILE A 253 1.25 -13.78 1.97
N VAL A 254 0.77 -13.00 2.94
CA VAL A 254 -0.52 -13.24 3.62
C VAL A 254 -1.68 -13.10 2.65
N VAL A 255 -1.71 -12.03 1.84
CA VAL A 255 -2.81 -11.81 0.89
C VAL A 255 -2.81 -12.87 -0.21
N GLU A 256 -1.65 -13.30 -0.71
CA GLU A 256 -1.57 -14.38 -1.71
C GLU A 256 -2.02 -15.73 -1.13
N LEU A 257 -1.69 -16.04 0.12
CA LEU A 257 -2.21 -17.24 0.80
C LEU A 257 -3.74 -17.20 0.92
N PHE A 258 -4.33 -16.07 1.30
CA PHE A 258 -5.79 -15.91 1.34
C PHE A 258 -6.44 -16.12 -0.04
N LYS A 259 -5.84 -15.60 -1.11
CA LYS A 259 -6.33 -15.83 -2.48
C LYS A 259 -6.30 -17.32 -2.85
N LEU A 260 -5.22 -18.03 -2.51
CA LEU A 260 -5.08 -19.47 -2.79
C LEU A 260 -6.12 -20.32 -2.03
N ILE A 261 -6.36 -20.04 -0.76
CA ILE A 261 -7.37 -20.73 0.05
C ILE A 261 -8.76 -20.52 -0.55
N LYS A 262 -9.11 -19.28 -0.91
CA LYS A 262 -10.41 -18.94 -1.49
C LYS A 262 -10.65 -19.58 -2.85
N ILE A 263 -9.63 -19.73 -3.68
CA ILE A 263 -9.70 -20.44 -4.97
C ILE A 263 -9.98 -21.93 -4.72
N ASN A 264 -9.35 -22.55 -3.73
CA ASN A 264 -9.52 -23.96 -3.43
C ASN A 264 -10.93 -24.25 -2.86
N THR A 265 -11.45 -23.42 -1.97
CA THR A 265 -12.81 -23.56 -1.45
C THR A 265 -13.88 -23.40 -2.54
N SER A 266 -13.72 -22.43 -3.44
CA SER A 266 -14.65 -22.23 -4.57
C SER A 266 -14.62 -23.36 -5.60
N LYS A 267 -13.54 -24.14 -5.70
CA LYS A 267 -13.49 -25.35 -6.51
C LYS A 267 -14.15 -26.54 -5.83
N SER A 268 -14.04 -26.65 -4.51
CA SER A 268 -14.65 -27.72 -3.72
C SER A 268 -16.19 -27.62 -3.67
N GLU A 269 -16.75 -26.41 -3.76
CA GLU A 269 -18.21 -26.19 -3.81
C GLU A 269 -18.83 -26.43 -5.19
N LYS A 270 -18.01 -26.66 -6.23
CA LYS A 270 -18.47 -26.94 -7.60
C LYS A 270 -18.33 -28.42 -8.02
N LEU A 271 -17.82 -29.27 -7.13
CA LEU A 271 -17.76 -30.73 -7.24
C LEU A 271 -18.83 -31.38 -6.37
#